data_6712246433ae75138de8c790bbe16cd2
#
_entry.id   6712246433ae75138de8c790bbe16cd2
#
_cell.length_a   1.000
_cell.length_b   1.000
_cell.length_c   1.000
_cell.angle_alpha   90.00
_cell.angle_beta   90.00
_cell.angle_gamma   90.00
#
_symmetry.space_group_name_H-M   'P 1'
#
loop_
_entity.id
_entity.type
_entity.pdbx_description
1 polymer ?
#
loop_
_entity_poly.entity_id
_entity_poly.type
_entity_poly.pdbx_seq_one_letter_code
_entity_poly.pdbx_strand_id
1 'polypeptide(L)'
;MILLIGAPVDPALARLRLLLRQTGAQHVLLDERALHDYAIEDRPAGTAMPGWSIRGPNCTGRRPVGAVFVRHWADAASPAALAAEHRRRQPLRSMLLATNCLVVNRPSQAWANFCKPAQLAALAALGFEVPRTLVSNDPRAALQFVLQLEGRVVVKGVSSAKTFPRVVGPWHIQRMHRLRQCPAQFQELIDGDDVRVTVVGERAFATRMLAGQPARAGAADAALPLEIVQRCLSATRAEGLVMSGIDLRCDAQGHCHALELNPFPKWTHYERREDPVITEQLARYLADNQNAPSDVWA
;
A
#
# COMPACT_ATOMS: atom_id res chain seq x y z
N MET A 1 -5.23 -18.94 -13.53
CA MET A 1 -4.42 -17.89 -14.21
C MET A 1 -4.34 -16.67 -13.32
N ILE A 2 -3.20 -15.97 -13.31
CA ILE A 2 -2.99 -14.73 -12.55
C ILE A 2 -3.31 -13.51 -13.42
N LEU A 3 -4.14 -12.61 -12.94
CA LEU A 3 -4.44 -11.33 -13.58
C LEU A 3 -3.64 -10.21 -12.89
N LEU A 4 -2.81 -9.52 -13.65
CA LEU A 4 -2.09 -8.33 -13.19
C LEU A 4 -2.81 -7.10 -13.73
N ILE A 5 -3.16 -6.15 -12.87
CA ILE A 5 -3.86 -4.92 -13.25
C ILE A 5 -2.97 -3.72 -13.00
N GLY A 6 -2.73 -2.92 -14.03
CA GLY A 6 -1.94 -1.68 -13.93
C GLY A 6 -1.32 -1.26 -15.24
N ALA A 7 -0.48 -0.22 -15.18
CA ALA A 7 0.16 0.32 -16.37
C ALA A 7 1.31 -0.58 -16.87
N PRO A 8 1.37 -0.92 -18.16
CA PRO A 8 2.44 -1.75 -18.74
C PRO A 8 3.85 -1.20 -18.55
N VAL A 9 3.96 0.12 -18.40
CA VAL A 9 5.24 0.84 -18.19
C VAL A 9 5.71 0.82 -16.72
N ASP A 10 4.93 0.26 -15.79
CA ASP A 10 5.33 0.18 -14.38
C ASP A 10 6.49 -0.82 -14.21
N PRO A 11 7.67 -0.39 -13.73
CA PRO A 11 8.83 -1.27 -13.58
C PRO A 11 8.60 -2.42 -12.58
N ALA A 12 7.73 -2.22 -11.58
CA ALA A 12 7.39 -3.25 -10.61
C ALA A 12 6.59 -4.38 -11.25
N LEU A 13 5.61 -4.03 -12.11
CA LEU A 13 4.86 -5.02 -12.90
C LEU A 13 5.76 -5.74 -13.91
N ALA A 14 6.67 -5.02 -14.57
CA ALA A 14 7.61 -5.63 -15.50
C ALA A 14 8.49 -6.68 -14.79
N ARG A 15 9.00 -6.37 -13.60
CA ARG A 15 9.79 -7.29 -12.78
C ARG A 15 8.96 -8.50 -12.32
N LEU A 16 7.77 -8.27 -11.79
CA LEU A 16 6.86 -9.33 -11.36
C LEU A 16 6.53 -10.28 -12.52
N ARG A 17 6.24 -9.75 -13.69
CA ARG A 17 5.96 -10.56 -14.90
C ARG A 17 7.14 -11.42 -15.31
N LEU A 18 8.36 -10.89 -15.21
CA LEU A 18 9.58 -11.66 -15.51
C LEU A 18 9.67 -12.88 -14.59
N LEU A 19 9.50 -12.69 -13.28
CA LEU A 19 9.56 -13.78 -12.29
C LEU A 19 8.42 -14.79 -12.48
N LEU A 20 7.20 -14.33 -12.74
CA LEU A 20 6.08 -15.24 -13.05
C LEU A 20 6.33 -16.09 -14.32
N ARG A 21 7.01 -15.54 -15.32
CA ARG A 21 7.42 -16.34 -16.51
C ARG A 21 8.44 -17.40 -16.14
N GLN A 22 9.41 -17.06 -15.29
CA GLN A 22 10.46 -18.00 -14.86
C GLN A 22 9.88 -19.16 -14.03
N THR A 23 8.81 -18.92 -13.27
CA THR A 23 8.10 -20.00 -12.54
C THR A 23 7.09 -20.77 -13.40
N GLY A 24 6.92 -20.43 -14.67
CA GLY A 24 5.92 -21.05 -15.54
C GLY A 24 4.47 -20.64 -15.22
N ALA A 25 4.25 -19.69 -14.31
CA ALA A 25 2.91 -19.27 -13.92
C ALA A 25 2.20 -18.49 -15.04
N GLN A 26 1.02 -18.99 -15.43
CA GLN A 26 0.22 -18.33 -16.47
C GLN A 26 -0.34 -17.02 -15.95
N HIS A 27 -0.03 -15.93 -16.63
CA HIS A 27 -0.49 -14.60 -16.22
C HIS A 27 -0.81 -13.71 -17.42
N VAL A 28 -1.69 -12.74 -17.20
CA VAL A 28 -2.08 -11.70 -18.16
C VAL A 28 -1.93 -10.35 -17.51
N LEU A 29 -1.40 -9.36 -18.23
CA LEU A 29 -1.43 -7.96 -17.81
C LEU A 29 -2.60 -7.28 -18.50
N LEU A 30 -3.51 -6.74 -17.68
CA LEU A 30 -4.59 -5.88 -18.09
C LEU A 30 -4.14 -4.43 -17.91
N ASP A 31 -4.02 -3.71 -19.03
CA ASP A 31 -3.81 -2.26 -18.98
C ASP A 31 -5.12 -1.59 -18.60
N GLU A 32 -5.18 -1.03 -17.42
CA GLU A 32 -6.36 -0.33 -16.91
C GLU A 32 -6.81 0.87 -17.77
N ARG A 33 -5.91 1.39 -18.63
CA ARG A 33 -6.21 2.50 -19.53
C ARG A 33 -6.90 2.02 -20.81
N ALA A 34 -6.74 0.75 -21.14
CA ALA A 34 -7.27 0.09 -22.35
C ALA A 34 -8.29 -1.00 -21.99
N LEU A 35 -9.15 -0.74 -21.00
CA LEU A 35 -10.17 -1.71 -20.53
C LEU A 35 -11.13 -2.13 -21.66
N HIS A 36 -11.35 -1.28 -22.63
CA HIS A 36 -12.21 -1.56 -23.79
C HIS A 36 -11.66 -2.66 -24.73
N ASP A 37 -10.37 -2.97 -24.65
CA ASP A 37 -9.74 -4.05 -25.44
C ASP A 37 -9.96 -5.44 -24.82
N TYR A 38 -10.55 -5.48 -23.60
CA TYR A 38 -10.74 -6.70 -22.84
C TYR A 38 -12.23 -7.01 -22.64
N ALA A 39 -12.61 -8.26 -22.88
CA ALA A 39 -13.87 -8.81 -22.42
C ALA A 39 -13.63 -9.49 -21.07
N ILE A 40 -14.26 -8.99 -20.03
CA ILE A 40 -14.17 -9.50 -18.67
C ILE A 40 -15.57 -9.97 -18.28
N GLU A 41 -15.69 -11.22 -17.83
CA GLU A 41 -16.93 -11.81 -17.40
C GLU A 41 -16.77 -12.35 -15.99
N ASP A 42 -17.74 -12.08 -15.14
CA ASP A 42 -17.92 -12.70 -13.84
C ASP A 42 -19.21 -13.50 -13.85
N ARG A 43 -19.14 -14.76 -13.44
CA ARG A 43 -20.28 -15.66 -13.37
C ARG A 43 -20.52 -16.08 -11.93
N PRO A 44 -21.73 -15.80 -11.41
CA PRO A 44 -22.08 -16.16 -10.04
C PRO A 44 -21.95 -17.67 -9.76
N ALA A 45 -21.79 -18.02 -8.50
CA ALA A 45 -21.87 -19.41 -8.05
C ALA A 45 -23.19 -20.07 -8.50
N GLY A 46 -23.12 -21.34 -8.87
CA GLY A 46 -24.30 -22.09 -9.42
C GLY A 46 -24.46 -22.05 -10.92
N THR A 47 -23.60 -21.32 -11.65
CA THR A 47 -23.51 -21.42 -13.12
C THR A 47 -22.57 -22.55 -13.55
N ALA A 48 -22.65 -22.97 -14.82
CA ALA A 48 -21.81 -24.05 -15.37
C ALA A 48 -20.30 -23.78 -15.27
N MET A 49 -19.89 -22.51 -15.20
CA MET A 49 -18.48 -22.10 -15.07
C MET A 49 -18.43 -20.85 -14.17
N PRO A 50 -18.52 -21.00 -12.84
CA PRO A 50 -18.46 -19.85 -11.93
C PRO A 50 -17.07 -19.21 -11.92
N GLY A 51 -17.03 -17.92 -11.60
CA GLY A 51 -15.80 -17.13 -11.45
C GLY A 51 -15.45 -16.26 -12.64
N TRP A 52 -14.31 -15.62 -12.50
CA TRP A 52 -13.83 -14.66 -13.49
C TRP A 52 -13.19 -15.31 -14.70
N SER A 53 -13.46 -14.73 -15.85
CA SER A 53 -12.71 -15.02 -17.07
C SER A 53 -12.39 -13.74 -17.83
N ILE A 54 -11.24 -13.73 -18.50
CA ILE A 54 -10.76 -12.60 -19.29
C ILE A 54 -10.34 -13.06 -20.67
N ARG A 55 -10.65 -12.24 -21.67
CA ARG A 55 -10.21 -12.38 -23.06
C ARG A 55 -9.77 -11.02 -23.56
N GLY A 56 -8.62 -10.93 -24.22
CA GLY A 56 -8.08 -9.68 -24.73
C GLY A 56 -6.82 -9.89 -25.55
N PRO A 57 -6.10 -8.81 -25.90
CA PRO A 57 -4.97 -8.86 -26.83
C PRO A 57 -3.86 -9.85 -26.44
N ASN A 58 -3.65 -10.04 -25.14
CA ASN A 58 -2.61 -10.91 -24.60
C ASN A 58 -3.17 -12.22 -24.00
N CYS A 59 -4.44 -12.51 -24.24
CA CYS A 59 -5.14 -13.69 -23.70
C CYS A 59 -6.11 -14.22 -24.74
N THR A 60 -5.70 -15.24 -25.48
CA THR A 60 -6.57 -15.94 -26.43
C THR A 60 -7.37 -17.01 -25.69
N GLY A 61 -8.69 -16.96 -25.85
CA GLY A 61 -9.60 -17.88 -25.21
C GLY A 61 -10.04 -17.47 -23.79
N ARG A 62 -11.07 -18.17 -23.30
CA ARG A 62 -11.66 -17.93 -21.97
C ARG A 62 -10.84 -18.69 -20.92
N ARG A 63 -10.18 -17.99 -20.03
CA ARG A 63 -9.39 -18.59 -18.96
C ARG A 63 -9.89 -18.11 -17.60
N PRO A 64 -10.14 -19.03 -16.64
CA PRO A 64 -10.55 -18.65 -15.29
C PRO A 64 -9.41 -17.91 -14.60
N VAL A 65 -9.77 -16.80 -13.93
CA VAL A 65 -8.86 -16.02 -13.07
C VAL A 65 -8.92 -16.60 -11.67
N GLY A 66 -7.79 -17.01 -11.13
CA GLY A 66 -7.68 -17.56 -9.78
C GLY A 66 -6.98 -16.62 -8.80
N ALA A 67 -6.16 -15.69 -9.29
CA ALA A 67 -5.56 -14.66 -8.47
C ALA A 67 -5.47 -13.35 -9.23
N VAL A 68 -5.62 -12.24 -8.53
CA VAL A 68 -5.49 -10.88 -9.08
C VAL A 68 -4.48 -10.10 -8.27
N PHE A 69 -3.55 -9.45 -8.95
CA PHE A 69 -2.70 -8.45 -8.34
C PHE A 69 -3.07 -7.08 -8.89
N VAL A 70 -3.50 -6.20 -7.98
CA VAL A 70 -3.84 -4.81 -8.32
C VAL A 70 -2.64 -3.94 -7.99
N ARG A 71 -1.95 -3.50 -9.04
CA ARG A 71 -0.94 -2.48 -8.90
C ARG A 71 -1.66 -1.13 -8.74
N HIS A 72 -1.06 -0.18 -8.22
CA HIS A 72 -1.61 1.16 -8.01
C HIS A 72 -2.39 1.66 -9.24
N TRP A 73 -3.60 2.20 -9.01
CA TRP A 73 -4.34 2.94 -10.01
C TRP A 73 -3.58 4.24 -10.35
N ALA A 74 -3.33 4.49 -11.63
CA ALA A 74 -2.65 5.71 -12.04
C ALA A 74 -3.44 6.95 -11.58
N ASP A 75 -2.74 7.92 -10.99
CA ASP A 75 -3.34 9.19 -10.61
C ASP A 75 -3.64 10.00 -11.87
N ALA A 76 -4.85 10.50 -12.01
CA ALA A 76 -5.21 11.37 -13.11
C ALA A 76 -4.64 12.78 -12.93
N ALA A 77 -4.20 13.38 -14.01
CA ALA A 77 -3.53 14.68 -14.02
C ALA A 77 -4.45 15.87 -13.65
N SER A 78 -5.77 15.66 -13.59
CA SER A 78 -6.75 16.71 -13.27
C SER A 78 -8.00 16.14 -12.60
N PRO A 79 -8.79 16.96 -11.87
CA PRO A 79 -10.07 16.53 -11.27
C PRO A 79 -11.08 15.97 -12.27
N ALA A 80 -11.14 16.54 -13.47
CA ALA A 80 -12.05 16.06 -14.53
C ALA A 80 -11.59 14.69 -15.07
N ALA A 81 -10.28 14.50 -15.27
CA ALA A 81 -9.70 13.24 -15.65
C ALA A 81 -9.90 12.18 -14.55
N LEU A 82 -9.74 12.54 -13.27
CA LEU A 82 -10.04 11.69 -12.12
C LEU A 82 -11.49 11.18 -12.14
N ALA A 83 -12.47 12.07 -12.39
CA ALA A 83 -13.87 11.68 -12.44
C ALA A 83 -14.17 10.75 -13.62
N ALA A 84 -13.59 11.01 -14.79
CA ALA A 84 -13.73 10.14 -15.97
C ALA A 84 -13.08 8.76 -15.75
N GLU A 85 -11.89 8.72 -15.19
CA GLU A 85 -11.20 7.47 -14.83
C GLU A 85 -11.93 6.70 -13.75
N HIS A 86 -12.46 7.37 -12.72
CA HIS A 86 -13.26 6.73 -11.69
C HIS A 86 -14.48 6.02 -12.28
N ARG A 87 -15.24 6.69 -13.15
CA ARG A 87 -16.39 6.07 -13.83
C ARG A 87 -15.98 4.88 -14.69
N ARG A 88 -14.87 4.96 -15.41
CA ARG A 88 -14.36 3.88 -16.28
C ARG A 88 -13.91 2.66 -15.48
N ARG A 89 -13.30 2.87 -14.32
CA ARG A 89 -12.76 1.80 -13.46
C ARG A 89 -13.77 1.20 -12.49
N GLN A 90 -14.89 1.89 -12.28
CA GLN A 90 -15.89 1.45 -11.29
C GLN A 90 -16.42 0.04 -11.52
N PRO A 91 -16.74 -0.40 -12.75
CA PRO A 91 -17.17 -1.78 -12.99
C PRO A 91 -16.10 -2.80 -12.58
N LEU A 92 -14.84 -2.57 -12.95
CA LEU A 92 -13.72 -3.46 -12.56
C LEU A 92 -13.52 -3.49 -11.04
N ARG A 93 -13.64 -2.34 -10.36
CA ARG A 93 -13.62 -2.30 -8.89
C ARG A 93 -14.73 -3.12 -8.27
N SER A 94 -15.95 -2.99 -8.78
CA SER A 94 -17.09 -3.76 -8.27
C SER A 94 -16.88 -5.26 -8.45
N MET A 95 -16.35 -5.70 -9.58
CA MET A 95 -15.98 -7.08 -9.80
C MET A 95 -14.88 -7.56 -8.85
N LEU A 96 -13.85 -6.74 -8.59
CA LEU A 96 -12.77 -7.05 -7.63
C LEU A 96 -13.27 -7.17 -6.19
N LEU A 97 -14.35 -6.45 -5.84
CA LEU A 97 -14.99 -6.54 -4.53
C LEU A 97 -15.83 -7.81 -4.40
N ALA A 98 -16.51 -8.20 -5.47
CA ALA A 98 -17.46 -9.32 -5.47
C ALA A 98 -16.80 -10.69 -5.71
N THR A 99 -15.61 -10.72 -6.30
CA THR A 99 -14.96 -11.99 -6.65
C THR A 99 -14.48 -12.79 -5.44
N ASN A 100 -14.61 -14.11 -5.54
CA ASN A 100 -14.11 -15.05 -4.52
C ASN A 100 -12.65 -15.48 -4.76
N CYS A 101 -11.99 -15.01 -5.83
CA CYS A 101 -10.57 -15.32 -6.02
C CYS A 101 -9.67 -14.45 -5.13
N LEU A 102 -8.42 -14.87 -4.98
CA LEU A 102 -7.41 -14.07 -4.30
C LEU A 102 -7.25 -12.70 -4.99
N VAL A 103 -7.36 -11.61 -4.23
CA VAL A 103 -7.07 -10.24 -4.73
C VAL A 103 -6.03 -9.58 -3.84
N VAL A 104 -4.89 -9.22 -4.39
CA VAL A 104 -3.79 -8.52 -3.70
C VAL A 104 -3.69 -7.07 -4.20
N ASN A 105 -4.15 -6.04 -3.49
CA ASN A 105 -5.13 -6.07 -2.42
C ASN A 105 -6.50 -5.65 -2.96
N ARG A 106 -7.56 -5.99 -2.24
CA ARG A 106 -8.92 -5.57 -2.63
C ARG A 106 -9.07 -4.05 -2.54
N PRO A 107 -9.82 -3.42 -3.45
CA PRO A 107 -10.02 -1.96 -3.44
C PRO A 107 -10.69 -1.42 -2.17
N SER A 108 -11.48 -2.24 -1.46
CA SER A 108 -12.10 -1.87 -0.17
C SER A 108 -11.07 -1.57 0.92
N GLN A 109 -9.96 -2.27 0.90
CA GLN A 109 -8.88 -2.15 1.89
C GLN A 109 -8.03 -0.88 1.72
N ALA A 110 -8.27 -0.12 0.65
CA ALA A 110 -7.64 1.18 0.44
C ALA A 110 -8.06 2.24 1.49
N TRP A 111 -9.18 2.02 2.21
CA TRP A 111 -9.66 2.94 3.25
C TRP A 111 -8.62 3.25 4.32
N ALA A 112 -7.81 2.28 4.72
CA ALA A 112 -6.73 2.48 5.68
C ALA A 112 -5.83 3.68 5.31
N ASN A 113 -5.64 3.93 4.00
CA ASN A 113 -4.84 5.05 3.49
C ASN A 113 -5.56 6.42 3.54
N PHE A 114 -6.90 6.43 3.65
CA PHE A 114 -7.66 7.68 3.61
C PHE A 114 -7.92 8.29 4.98
N CYS A 115 -7.71 7.54 6.07
CA CYS A 115 -7.93 8.02 7.43
C CYS A 115 -6.73 7.73 8.32
N LYS A 116 -5.68 8.54 8.19
CA LYS A 116 -4.44 8.40 8.97
C LYS A 116 -4.64 8.36 10.49
N PRO A 117 -5.53 9.17 11.09
CA PRO A 117 -5.78 9.08 12.53
C PRO A 117 -6.36 7.74 12.98
N ALA A 118 -7.32 7.19 12.24
CA ALA A 118 -7.91 5.88 12.54
C ALA A 118 -6.87 4.75 12.37
N GLN A 119 -6.01 4.85 11.37
CA GLN A 119 -4.93 3.91 11.14
C GLN A 119 -3.93 3.90 12.31
N LEU A 120 -3.53 5.08 12.81
CA LEU A 120 -2.66 5.16 13.99
C LEU A 120 -3.30 4.55 15.24
N ALA A 121 -4.60 4.77 15.45
CA ALA A 121 -5.33 4.15 16.56
C ALA A 121 -5.38 2.62 16.41
N ALA A 122 -5.59 2.09 15.20
CA ALA A 122 -5.57 0.66 14.93
C ALA A 122 -4.17 0.06 15.18
N LEU A 123 -3.09 0.73 14.75
CA LEU A 123 -1.72 0.31 15.02
C LEU A 123 -1.41 0.31 16.52
N ALA A 124 -1.85 1.34 17.26
CA ALA A 124 -1.69 1.39 18.72
C ALA A 124 -2.44 0.25 19.42
N ALA A 125 -3.65 -0.08 18.98
CA ALA A 125 -4.44 -1.21 19.50
C ALA A 125 -3.75 -2.57 19.28
N LEU A 126 -2.89 -2.68 18.27
CA LEU A 126 -2.07 -3.87 18.00
C LEU A 126 -0.73 -3.85 18.78
N GLY A 127 -0.56 -2.91 19.68
CA GLY A 127 0.60 -2.83 20.57
C GLY A 127 1.80 -2.07 19.99
N PHE A 128 1.68 -1.41 18.83
CA PHE A 128 2.73 -0.52 18.36
C PHE A 128 2.79 0.75 19.22
N GLU A 129 3.99 1.21 19.50
CA GLU A 129 4.18 2.61 19.88
C GLU A 129 3.89 3.48 18.64
N VAL A 130 3.13 4.55 18.85
CA VAL A 130 2.80 5.52 17.80
C VAL A 130 3.15 6.92 18.30
N PRO A 131 3.59 7.84 17.42
CA PRO A 131 3.91 9.21 17.85
C PRO A 131 2.67 9.93 18.37
N ARG A 132 2.85 10.79 19.37
CA ARG A 132 1.80 11.73 19.80
C ARG A 132 1.30 12.50 18.58
N THR A 133 0.00 12.57 18.42
CA THR A 133 -0.61 13.09 17.19
C THR A 133 -1.79 13.99 17.53
N LEU A 134 -1.87 15.13 16.86
CA LEU A 134 -3.00 16.05 16.87
C LEU A 134 -3.48 16.28 15.43
N VAL A 135 -4.78 16.12 15.18
CA VAL A 135 -5.42 16.59 13.95
C VAL A 135 -6.30 17.76 14.31
N SER A 136 -6.03 18.92 13.72
CA SER A 136 -6.76 20.14 14.08
C SER A 136 -6.79 21.14 12.93
N ASN A 137 -7.86 21.94 12.90
CA ASN A 137 -7.96 23.20 12.15
C ASN A 137 -7.91 24.43 13.09
N ASP A 138 -7.69 24.22 14.41
CA ASP A 138 -7.52 25.30 15.35
C ASP A 138 -6.05 25.71 15.52
N PRO A 139 -5.66 26.93 15.11
CA PRO A 139 -4.30 27.43 15.25
C PRO A 139 -3.77 27.44 16.70
N ARG A 140 -4.65 27.67 17.69
CA ARG A 140 -4.25 27.71 19.08
C ARG A 140 -3.89 26.33 19.60
N ALA A 141 -4.74 25.33 19.33
CA ALA A 141 -4.47 23.94 19.70
C ALA A 141 -3.19 23.43 19.02
N ALA A 142 -2.98 23.74 17.73
CA ALA A 142 -1.77 23.37 17.02
C ALA A 142 -0.52 24.01 17.61
N LEU A 143 -0.58 25.30 17.97
CA LEU A 143 0.55 26.00 18.60
C LEU A 143 0.87 25.42 19.99
N GLN A 144 -0.15 25.14 20.79
CA GLN A 144 0.03 24.48 22.10
C GLN A 144 0.71 23.12 21.95
N PHE A 145 0.30 22.31 20.99
CA PHE A 145 0.91 21.02 20.70
C PHE A 145 2.39 21.15 20.34
N VAL A 146 2.72 22.15 19.48
CA VAL A 146 4.12 22.44 19.10
C VAL A 146 4.95 22.86 20.32
N LEU A 147 4.40 23.71 21.19
CA LEU A 147 5.10 24.15 22.41
C LEU A 147 5.30 23.02 23.42
N GLN A 148 4.31 22.15 23.61
CA GLN A 148 4.40 20.98 24.49
C GLN A 148 5.49 19.99 24.06
N LEU A 149 5.83 19.97 22.78
CA LEU A 149 6.85 19.11 22.18
C LEU A 149 8.14 19.87 21.85
N GLU A 150 8.33 21.07 22.42
CA GLU A 150 9.53 21.88 22.25
C GLU A 150 9.91 22.12 20.78
N GLY A 151 8.91 22.24 19.92
CA GLY A 151 9.10 22.37 18.47
C GLY A 151 9.42 21.07 17.72
N ARG A 152 9.55 19.95 18.39
CA ARG A 152 9.82 18.63 17.81
C ARG A 152 8.54 18.03 17.20
N VAL A 153 8.06 18.66 16.16
CA VAL A 153 6.79 18.31 15.51
C VAL A 153 6.95 18.33 13.99
N VAL A 154 6.36 17.34 13.33
CA VAL A 154 6.16 17.32 11.88
C VAL A 154 4.69 17.60 11.56
N VAL A 155 4.45 18.30 10.47
CA VAL A 155 3.12 18.57 9.93
C VAL A 155 2.95 17.87 8.59
N LYS A 156 1.78 17.26 8.38
CA LYS A 156 1.40 16.59 7.13
C LYS A 156 -0.09 16.72 6.85
N GLY A 157 -0.53 16.49 5.63
CA GLY A 157 -1.95 16.45 5.28
C GLY A 157 -2.66 15.27 5.96
N VAL A 158 -3.92 15.47 6.27
CA VAL A 158 -4.78 14.44 6.90
C VAL A 158 -5.22 13.38 5.89
N SER A 159 -5.41 13.78 4.63
CA SER A 159 -5.90 12.91 3.55
C SER A 159 -4.78 12.16 2.85
N SER A 160 -5.17 11.24 1.97
CA SER A 160 -4.27 10.48 1.08
C SER A 160 -3.56 11.34 0.03
N ALA A 161 -3.95 12.61 -0.13
CA ALA A 161 -3.20 13.54 -0.99
C ALA A 161 -1.74 13.55 -0.52
N LYS A 162 -0.82 13.21 -1.42
CA LYS A 162 0.60 13.10 -1.11
C LYS A 162 1.14 14.45 -0.65
N THR A 163 1.19 14.63 0.65
CA THR A 163 1.89 15.72 1.30
C THR A 163 3.14 15.15 1.96
N PHE A 164 4.29 15.70 1.61
CA PHE A 164 5.53 15.33 2.30
C PHE A 164 5.48 15.89 3.73
N PRO A 165 5.80 15.08 4.76
CA PRO A 165 5.93 15.58 6.12
C PRO A 165 7.01 16.65 6.18
N ARG A 166 6.75 17.72 6.93
CA ARG A 166 7.68 18.84 7.14
C ARG A 166 7.83 19.09 8.62
N VAL A 167 9.06 19.29 9.07
CA VAL A 167 9.31 19.74 10.44
C VAL A 167 8.73 21.15 10.60
N VAL A 168 7.98 21.36 11.68
CA VAL A 168 7.37 22.65 11.97
C VAL A 168 8.47 23.64 12.32
N GLY A 169 8.53 24.73 11.58
CA GLY A 169 9.49 25.80 11.80
C GLY A 169 8.79 27.18 11.77
N PRO A 170 9.56 28.28 11.88
CA PRO A 170 9.01 29.65 11.93
C PRO A 170 8.03 29.97 10.79
N TRP A 171 8.32 29.49 9.60
CA TRP A 171 7.46 29.68 8.43
C TRP A 171 6.07 29.06 8.61
N HIS A 172 5.97 27.89 9.24
CA HIS A 172 4.71 27.20 9.51
C HIS A 172 3.93 27.95 10.61
N ILE A 173 4.63 28.39 11.67
CA ILE A 173 4.04 29.12 12.80
C ILE A 173 3.40 30.41 12.32
N GLN A 174 4.08 31.21 11.48
CA GLN A 174 3.53 32.44 10.90
C GLN A 174 2.26 32.20 10.09
N ARG A 175 2.09 31.00 9.52
CA ARG A 175 0.96 30.63 8.67
C ARG A 175 -0.07 29.75 9.38
N MET A 176 0.05 29.55 10.66
CA MET A 176 -0.84 28.70 11.46
C MET A 176 -2.33 29.11 11.32
N HIS A 177 -2.61 30.41 11.11
CA HIS A 177 -3.96 30.92 10.85
C HIS A 177 -4.65 30.27 9.66
N ARG A 178 -3.90 29.74 8.67
CA ARG A 178 -4.44 29.04 7.48
C ARG A 178 -5.03 27.68 7.80
N LEU A 179 -4.73 27.09 8.96
CA LEU A 179 -5.34 25.84 9.41
C LEU A 179 -6.86 25.90 9.46
N ARG A 180 -7.43 27.07 9.68
CA ARG A 180 -8.90 27.26 9.66
C ARG A 180 -9.57 26.85 8.36
N GLN A 181 -8.82 26.87 7.25
CA GLN A 181 -9.31 26.51 5.91
C GLN A 181 -9.22 25.00 5.66
N CYS A 182 -8.26 24.31 6.28
CA CYS A 182 -8.04 22.89 6.08
C CYS A 182 -7.32 22.31 7.31
N PRO A 183 -7.88 21.25 7.94
CA PRO A 183 -7.21 20.56 9.03
C PRO A 183 -5.87 19.98 8.57
N ALA A 184 -4.89 19.98 9.48
CA ALA A 184 -3.61 19.30 9.28
C ALA A 184 -3.33 18.33 10.42
N GLN A 185 -2.49 17.35 10.18
CA GLN A 185 -1.99 16.42 11.17
C GLN A 185 -0.62 16.89 11.65
N PHE A 186 -0.52 17.14 12.94
CA PHE A 186 0.72 17.41 13.66
C PHE A 186 1.13 16.14 14.40
N GLN A 187 2.37 15.78 14.29
CA GLN A 187 2.87 14.53 14.86
C GLN A 187 4.24 14.78 15.49
N GLU A 188 4.47 14.18 16.65
CA GLU A 188 5.76 14.18 17.32
C GLU A 188 6.87 13.74 16.36
N LEU A 189 7.98 14.46 16.36
CA LEU A 189 9.17 14.06 15.62
C LEU A 189 9.94 13.02 16.44
N ILE A 190 9.88 11.78 15.98
CA ILE A 190 10.61 10.68 16.57
C ILE A 190 12.01 10.62 15.98
N ASP A 191 13.03 10.49 16.82
CA ASP A 191 14.41 10.24 16.40
C ASP A 191 14.58 8.78 15.96
N GLY A 192 15.58 8.53 15.14
CA GLY A 192 15.90 7.20 14.67
C GLY A 192 15.94 7.09 13.15
N ASP A 193 16.14 5.88 12.68
CA ASP A 193 16.20 5.56 11.26
C ASP A 193 14.82 5.20 10.72
N ASP A 194 14.57 5.57 9.48
CA ASP A 194 13.40 5.11 8.76
C ASP A 194 13.58 3.64 8.38
N VAL A 195 12.62 2.80 8.79
CA VAL A 195 12.57 1.39 8.42
C VAL A 195 11.26 1.10 7.71
N ARG A 196 11.33 0.58 6.49
CA ARG A 196 10.19 0.07 5.77
C ARG A 196 10.07 -1.43 5.99
N VAL A 197 8.95 -1.89 6.51
CA VAL A 197 8.60 -3.30 6.53
C VAL A 197 7.59 -3.58 5.42
N THR A 198 7.99 -4.39 4.43
CA THR A 198 7.07 -4.87 3.40
C THR A 198 6.61 -6.27 3.77
N VAL A 199 5.31 -6.44 3.92
CA VAL A 199 4.69 -7.75 4.19
C VAL A 199 4.11 -8.30 2.90
N VAL A 200 4.29 -9.61 2.67
CA VAL A 200 3.63 -10.37 1.58
C VAL A 200 3.22 -11.73 2.14
N GLY A 201 1.92 -11.93 2.33
CA GLY A 201 1.38 -13.10 3.01
C GLY A 201 1.92 -13.20 4.44
N GLU A 202 2.61 -14.30 4.74
CA GLU A 202 3.19 -14.58 6.07
C GLU A 202 4.68 -14.18 6.17
N ARG A 203 5.21 -13.43 5.21
CA ARG A 203 6.61 -13.00 5.24
C ARG A 203 6.73 -11.49 5.30
N ALA A 204 7.64 -11.01 6.13
CA ALA A 204 7.99 -9.61 6.29
C ALA A 204 9.46 -9.38 5.90
N PHE A 205 9.69 -8.29 5.18
CA PHE A 205 10.99 -7.85 4.71
C PHE A 205 11.24 -6.45 5.25
N ALA A 206 12.20 -6.31 6.14
CA ALA A 206 12.54 -5.04 6.75
C ALA A 206 13.75 -4.41 6.04
N THR A 207 13.61 -3.16 5.64
CA THR A 207 14.65 -2.42 4.93
C THR A 207 14.87 -1.08 5.63
N ARG A 208 16.09 -0.84 6.08
CA ARG A 208 16.52 0.44 6.66
C ARG A 208 16.85 1.42 5.56
N MET A 209 16.36 2.64 5.70
CA MET A 209 16.66 3.75 4.80
C MET A 209 17.77 4.59 5.41
N LEU A 210 18.91 4.67 4.74
CA LEU A 210 20.03 5.49 5.22
C LEU A 210 19.77 6.97 4.94
N ALA A 211 19.88 7.78 5.97
CA ALA A 211 19.65 9.22 5.89
C ALA A 211 20.52 9.89 4.82
N GLY A 212 19.93 10.76 4.02
CA GLY A 212 20.63 11.52 2.97
C GLY A 212 20.92 10.73 1.68
N GLN A 213 20.55 9.47 1.59
CA GLN A 213 20.72 8.67 0.38
C GLN A 213 19.38 8.44 -0.36
N PRO A 214 19.40 8.37 -1.70
CA PRO A 214 18.23 7.94 -2.45
C PRO A 214 17.81 6.54 -2.00
N ALA A 215 16.51 6.29 -1.92
CA ALA A 215 15.93 5.04 -1.44
C ALA A 215 16.59 3.77 -2.03
N ARG A 216 17.03 3.84 -3.29
CA ARG A 216 17.69 2.70 -3.97
C ARG A 216 19.18 2.49 -3.60
N ALA A 217 19.86 3.55 -3.21
CA ALA A 217 21.32 3.49 -2.94
C ALA A 217 21.62 3.22 -1.46
N GLY A 218 20.65 3.51 -0.57
CA GLY A 218 20.82 3.42 0.86
C GLY A 218 19.92 2.37 1.53
N ALA A 219 19.35 1.43 0.77
CA ALA A 219 18.54 0.37 1.33
C ALA A 219 19.45 -0.76 1.87
N ALA A 220 19.33 -1.07 3.13
CA ALA A 220 20.01 -2.19 3.77
C ALA A 220 19.00 -3.05 4.54
N ASP A 221 19.23 -4.36 4.58
CA ASP A 221 18.40 -5.23 5.39
C ASP A 221 18.44 -4.79 6.85
N ALA A 222 17.28 -4.68 7.47
CA ALA A 222 17.14 -4.31 8.86
C ALA A 222 16.78 -5.54 9.70
N ALA A 223 17.59 -5.82 10.72
CA ALA A 223 17.20 -6.76 11.76
C ALA A 223 16.21 -6.05 12.70
N LEU A 224 14.99 -6.56 12.80
CA LEU A 224 13.96 -6.09 13.74
C LEU A 224 13.72 -7.14 14.82
N PRO A 225 13.35 -6.74 16.05
CA PRO A 225 12.85 -7.65 17.05
C PRO A 225 11.69 -8.48 16.52
N LEU A 226 11.68 -9.78 16.87
CA LEU A 226 10.63 -10.71 16.38
C LEU A 226 9.22 -10.21 16.70
N GLU A 227 9.04 -9.58 17.85
CA GLU A 227 7.78 -9.00 18.27
C GLU A 227 7.28 -7.91 17.30
N ILE A 228 8.17 -7.02 16.83
CA ILE A 228 7.84 -5.98 15.85
C ILE A 228 7.45 -6.61 14.52
N VAL A 229 8.17 -7.64 14.08
CA VAL A 229 7.83 -8.38 12.87
C VAL A 229 6.45 -9.02 12.98
N GLN A 230 6.14 -9.66 14.12
CA GLN A 230 4.83 -10.27 14.37
C GLN A 230 3.69 -9.22 14.40
N ARG A 231 3.94 -8.05 15.00
CA ARG A 231 2.98 -6.93 14.96
C ARG A 231 2.73 -6.44 13.53
N CYS A 232 3.77 -6.37 12.68
CA CYS A 232 3.61 -6.00 11.27
C CYS A 232 2.76 -7.02 10.49
N LEU A 233 2.98 -8.31 10.71
CA LEU A 233 2.15 -9.37 10.13
C LEU A 233 0.70 -9.28 10.61
N SER A 234 0.50 -9.07 11.92
CA SER A 234 -0.82 -8.94 12.52
C SER A 234 -1.56 -7.70 12.02
N ALA A 235 -0.87 -6.56 11.89
CA ALA A 235 -1.46 -5.33 11.35
C ALA A 235 -1.90 -5.49 9.90
N THR A 236 -1.09 -6.15 9.08
CA THR A 236 -1.43 -6.45 7.69
C THR A 236 -2.68 -7.31 7.60
N ARG A 237 -2.75 -8.35 8.44
CA ARG A 237 -3.89 -9.27 8.49
C ARG A 237 -5.16 -8.61 9.05
N ALA A 238 -5.04 -7.78 10.10
CA ALA A 238 -6.17 -7.08 10.70
C ALA A 238 -6.85 -6.09 9.73
N GLU A 239 -6.07 -5.51 8.81
CA GLU A 239 -6.59 -4.66 7.72
C GLU A 239 -7.11 -5.50 6.52
N GLY A 240 -7.12 -6.83 6.62
CA GLY A 240 -7.53 -7.73 5.55
C GLY A 240 -6.58 -7.76 4.35
N LEU A 241 -5.34 -7.29 4.53
CA LEU A 241 -4.36 -7.15 3.45
C LEU A 241 -3.54 -8.43 3.28
N VAL A 242 -3.17 -8.72 2.05
CA VAL A 242 -2.14 -9.71 1.71
C VAL A 242 -0.77 -9.06 1.62
N MET A 243 -0.72 -7.83 1.13
CA MET A 243 0.51 -7.07 0.99
C MET A 243 0.37 -5.70 1.64
N SER A 244 1.37 -5.31 2.42
CA SER A 244 1.41 -3.95 2.99
C SER A 244 2.84 -3.42 3.05
N GLY A 245 2.94 -2.11 3.22
CA GLY A 245 4.20 -1.44 3.55
C GLY A 245 4.01 -0.63 4.82
N ILE A 246 4.70 -1.01 5.90
CA ILE A 246 4.61 -0.34 7.19
C ILE A 246 5.85 0.53 7.35
N ASP A 247 5.62 1.81 7.63
CA ASP A 247 6.69 2.77 7.91
C ASP A 247 6.92 2.83 9.41
N LEU A 248 8.12 2.51 9.84
CA LEU A 248 8.58 2.57 11.20
C LEU A 248 9.68 3.62 11.34
N ARG A 249 9.79 4.19 12.54
CA ARG A 249 10.95 4.95 12.98
C ARG A 249 11.57 4.21 14.15
N CYS A 250 12.80 3.70 13.99
CA CYS A 250 13.45 2.87 14.98
C CYS A 250 14.74 3.53 15.47
N ASP A 251 14.92 3.57 16.80
CA ASP A 251 16.15 4.04 17.42
C ASP A 251 17.25 2.97 17.42
N ALA A 252 18.42 3.35 17.93
CA ALA A 252 19.58 2.45 18.03
C ALA A 252 19.38 1.30 19.04
N GLN A 253 18.43 1.44 19.96
CA GLN A 253 18.05 0.47 20.98
C GLN A 253 17.01 -0.54 20.49
N GLY A 254 16.44 -0.32 19.28
CA GLY A 254 15.43 -1.19 18.67
C GLY A 254 13.99 -0.81 19.05
N HIS A 255 13.75 0.30 19.74
CA HIS A 255 12.38 0.80 19.94
C HIS A 255 11.86 1.37 18.64
N CYS A 256 10.71 0.91 18.21
CA CYS A 256 10.13 1.27 16.92
C CYS A 256 8.73 1.88 17.06
N HIS A 257 8.57 3.09 16.54
CA HIS A 257 7.27 3.75 16.42
C HIS A 257 6.67 3.51 15.03
N ALA A 258 5.42 3.09 14.96
CA ALA A 258 4.71 2.95 13.69
C ALA A 258 4.15 4.30 13.22
N LEU A 259 4.47 4.67 11.99
CA LEU A 259 4.09 5.96 11.40
C LEU A 259 2.92 5.85 10.44
N GLU A 260 2.88 4.78 9.64
CA GLU A 260 1.87 4.58 8.58
C GLU A 260 1.88 3.11 8.12
N LEU A 261 0.71 2.61 7.72
CA LEU A 261 0.55 1.36 6.98
C LEU A 261 -0.01 1.68 5.59
N ASN A 262 0.67 1.23 4.53
CA ASN A 262 0.28 1.48 3.16
C ASN A 262 -0.21 0.17 2.51
N PRO A 263 -1.49 0.07 2.09
CA PRO A 263 -2.05 -1.11 1.45
C PRO A 263 -1.59 -1.32 -0.01
N PHE A 264 -0.99 -0.31 -0.65
CA PHE A 264 -0.46 -0.41 -2.01
C PHE A 264 1.00 0.07 -2.06
N PRO A 265 1.93 -0.65 -1.43
CA PRO A 265 3.29 -0.19 -1.27
C PRO A 265 4.05 -0.14 -2.60
N LYS A 266 5.01 0.77 -2.69
CA LYS A 266 6.05 0.75 -3.72
C LYS A 266 7.22 -0.05 -3.16
N TRP A 267 7.30 -1.33 -3.43
CA TRP A 267 8.28 -2.23 -2.82
C TRP A 267 9.62 -2.27 -3.56
N THR A 268 9.65 -2.02 -4.88
CA THR A 268 10.88 -2.14 -5.68
C THR A 268 11.99 -1.17 -5.32
N HIS A 269 11.70 -0.18 -4.47
CA HIS A 269 12.70 0.72 -3.89
C HIS A 269 13.37 0.14 -2.64
N TYR A 270 12.80 -0.93 -2.06
CA TYR A 270 13.16 -1.54 -0.80
C TYR A 270 13.72 -2.96 -0.98
N GLU A 271 14.05 -3.34 -2.20
CA GLU A 271 14.73 -4.58 -2.54
C GLU A 271 15.87 -4.30 -3.51
N ARG A 272 16.90 -5.12 -3.49
CA ARG A 272 18.01 -5.03 -4.44
C ARG A 272 17.54 -5.47 -5.83
N ARG A 273 18.14 -4.89 -6.85
CA ARG A 273 17.80 -5.26 -8.24
C ARG A 273 18.25 -6.69 -8.56
N GLU A 274 19.39 -7.06 -8.03
CA GLU A 274 20.06 -8.36 -8.22
C GLU A 274 19.43 -9.45 -7.34
N ASP A 275 18.75 -9.04 -6.24
CA ASP A 275 18.11 -9.93 -5.27
C ASP A 275 16.70 -9.43 -4.94
N PRO A 276 15.71 -9.68 -5.83
CA PRO A 276 14.36 -9.13 -5.71
C PRO A 276 13.47 -9.96 -4.78
N VAL A 277 13.90 -10.20 -3.56
CA VAL A 277 13.25 -11.10 -2.57
C VAL A 277 11.78 -10.80 -2.30
N ILE A 278 11.38 -9.52 -2.32
CA ILE A 278 9.98 -9.12 -2.11
C ILE A 278 9.15 -9.48 -3.35
N THR A 279 9.67 -9.17 -4.55
CA THR A 279 8.98 -9.50 -5.80
C THR A 279 8.91 -11.01 -6.02
N GLU A 280 9.94 -11.77 -5.65
CA GLU A 280 9.93 -13.25 -5.67
C GLU A 280 8.86 -13.82 -4.76
N GLN A 281 8.78 -13.31 -3.52
CA GLN A 281 7.76 -13.74 -2.59
C GLN A 281 6.35 -13.43 -3.11
N LEU A 282 6.15 -12.26 -3.71
CA LEU A 282 4.86 -11.89 -4.32
C LEU A 282 4.51 -12.81 -5.50
N ALA A 283 5.48 -13.10 -6.38
CA ALA A 283 5.28 -14.01 -7.49
C ALA A 283 4.90 -15.41 -7.03
N ARG A 284 5.61 -15.94 -6.02
CA ARG A 284 5.34 -17.23 -5.40
C ARG A 284 3.96 -17.24 -4.74
N TYR A 285 3.65 -16.25 -3.92
CA TYR A 285 2.36 -16.16 -3.24
C TYR A 285 1.18 -16.17 -4.22
N LEU A 286 1.29 -15.42 -5.32
CA LEU A 286 0.25 -15.41 -6.36
C LEU A 286 0.14 -16.77 -7.08
N ALA A 287 1.26 -17.41 -7.38
CA ALA A 287 1.29 -18.71 -8.07
C ALA A 287 0.72 -19.84 -7.20
N ASP A 288 1.09 -19.89 -5.93
CA ASP A 288 0.66 -20.94 -5.00
C ASP A 288 -0.84 -20.85 -4.69
N ASN A 289 -1.37 -19.62 -4.64
CA ASN A 289 -2.76 -19.37 -4.23
C ASN A 289 -3.74 -19.14 -5.39
N GLN A 290 -3.31 -19.21 -6.66
CA GLN A 290 -4.21 -19.01 -7.80
C GLN A 290 -5.28 -20.09 -7.96
N ASN A 291 -5.14 -21.24 -7.29
CA ASN A 291 -6.08 -22.35 -7.31
C ASN A 291 -6.69 -22.62 -5.92
N ALA A 292 -6.43 -21.75 -4.94
CA ALA A 292 -6.98 -21.93 -3.61
C ALA A 292 -8.53 -21.82 -3.63
N PRO A 293 -9.24 -22.62 -2.80
CA PRO A 293 -10.70 -22.51 -2.68
C PRO A 293 -11.13 -21.11 -2.27
N SER A 294 -12.29 -20.68 -2.76
CA SER A 294 -12.86 -19.35 -2.51
C SER A 294 -13.07 -19.02 -1.04
N ASP A 295 -13.26 -20.04 -0.22
CA ASP A 295 -13.61 -19.92 1.21
C ASP A 295 -12.43 -19.38 2.06
N VAL A 296 -11.24 -19.39 1.53
CA VAL A 296 -10.02 -18.91 2.20
C VAL A 296 -9.91 -17.38 2.16
N TRP A 297 -10.66 -16.72 1.24
CA TRP A 297 -10.54 -15.28 0.96
C TRP A 297 -11.81 -14.47 1.25
N ALA A 298 -12.83 -15.12 1.82
CA ALA A 298 -14.11 -14.51 2.19
C ALA A 298 -14.05 -13.72 3.50
#